data_a9755a9fbe096ecb2caf5f14bc92d066
#
_entry.id   a9755a9fbe096ecb2caf5f14bc92d066
#
_cell.length_a   1.000
_cell.length_b   1.000
_cell.length_c   1.000
_cell.angle_alpha   90.00
_cell.angle_beta   90.00
_cell.angle_gamma   90.00
#
_symmetry.space_group_name_H-M   'P 1'
#
loop_
_entity.id
_entity.type
_entity.pdbx_description
1 polymer ?
#
loop_
_entity_poly.entity_id
_entity_poly.type
_entity_poly.pdbx_seq_one_letter_code
_entity_poly.pdbx_strand_id
1 'polypeptide(L)'
;MIILFSILAVIGIAVGGCSMHQYQKKQEMIAIATSDEAKKIYEEYMKKKDPKAFTKEGIIRDYVIDNGSLYYNPMGGIEVKTYINNDKKLDIQFGIIRNSEGKLEPSGYTYSGELSKLLGE
;
A
#
# COMPACT_ATOMS: atom_id res chain seq x y z
N MET A 1 1.25 29.02 -35.18
CA MET A 1 0.45 28.40 -34.12
C MET A 1 1.04 27.08 -33.65
N ILE A 2 1.32 26.16 -34.54
CA ILE A 2 1.88 24.85 -34.20
C ILE A 2 3.24 24.98 -33.52
N ILE A 3 4.09 25.90 -33.97
CA ILE A 3 5.41 26.14 -33.37
C ILE A 3 5.32 26.66 -31.95
N LEU A 4 4.36 27.53 -31.67
CA LEU A 4 4.09 28.05 -30.28
C LEU A 4 3.65 26.94 -29.35
N PHE A 5 2.82 26.02 -29.83
CA PHE A 5 2.38 24.88 -29.06
C PHE A 5 3.54 23.96 -28.72
N SER A 6 4.44 23.74 -29.67
CA SER A 6 5.63 22.90 -29.44
C SER A 6 6.56 23.50 -28.39
N ILE A 7 6.77 24.80 -28.40
CA ILE A 7 7.62 25.50 -27.44
C ILE A 7 7.01 25.41 -26.03
N LEU A 8 5.71 25.63 -25.92
CA LEU A 8 4.99 25.51 -24.65
C LEU A 8 5.07 24.09 -24.08
N ALA A 9 4.93 23.09 -24.95
CA ALA A 9 5.02 21.70 -24.55
C ALA A 9 6.42 21.36 -24.02
N VAL A 10 7.47 21.86 -24.66
CA VAL A 10 8.86 21.63 -24.23
C VAL A 10 9.11 22.29 -22.88
N ILE A 11 8.65 23.53 -22.68
CA ILE A 11 8.80 24.23 -21.40
C ILE A 11 8.01 23.50 -20.31
N GLY A 12 6.79 23.05 -20.60
CA GLY A 12 5.96 22.28 -19.68
C GLY A 12 6.65 21.00 -19.23
N ILE A 13 7.26 20.28 -20.17
CA ILE A 13 7.98 19.03 -19.86
C ILE A 13 9.19 19.33 -18.97
N ALA A 14 9.96 20.38 -19.27
CA ALA A 14 11.14 20.73 -18.49
C ALA A 14 10.78 21.13 -17.06
N VAL A 15 9.73 21.91 -16.86
CA VAL A 15 9.26 22.36 -15.55
C VAL A 15 8.60 21.22 -14.78
N GLY A 16 7.83 20.38 -15.49
CA GLY A 16 7.11 19.27 -14.90
C GLY A 16 7.95 18.03 -14.64
N GLY A 17 9.20 17.97 -15.10
CA GLY A 17 10.04 16.77 -15.04
C GLY A 17 10.22 16.21 -13.63
N CYS A 18 10.53 17.07 -12.66
CA CYS A 18 10.71 16.66 -11.27
C CYS A 18 9.40 16.19 -10.63
N SER A 19 8.31 16.89 -10.89
CA SER A 19 6.98 16.52 -10.39
C SER A 19 6.51 15.20 -10.99
N MET A 20 6.77 14.97 -12.28
CA MET A 20 6.41 13.71 -12.95
C MET A 20 7.20 12.53 -12.36
N HIS A 21 8.46 12.73 -12.01
CA HIS A 21 9.28 11.69 -11.42
C HIS A 21 8.73 11.25 -10.06
N GLN A 22 8.35 12.21 -9.22
CA GLN A 22 7.72 11.92 -7.92
C GLN A 22 6.36 11.25 -8.10
N TYR A 23 5.58 11.71 -9.06
CA TYR A 23 4.28 11.11 -9.40
C TYR A 23 4.45 9.67 -9.85
N GLN A 24 5.41 9.40 -10.72
CA GLN A 24 5.68 8.04 -11.21
C GLN A 24 6.10 7.11 -10.07
N LYS A 25 6.96 7.57 -9.15
CA LYS A 25 7.34 6.78 -7.98
C LYS A 25 6.14 6.45 -7.11
N LYS A 26 5.27 7.43 -6.89
CA LYS A 26 4.04 7.23 -6.11
C LYS A 26 3.13 6.21 -6.80
N GLN A 27 2.97 6.30 -8.11
CA GLN A 27 2.16 5.36 -8.88
C GLN A 27 2.75 3.95 -8.87
N GLU A 28 4.07 3.82 -8.90
CA GLU A 28 4.75 2.54 -8.77
C GLU A 28 4.49 1.91 -7.41
N MET A 29 4.58 2.69 -6.32
CA MET A 29 4.26 2.20 -4.99
C MET A 29 2.81 1.73 -4.89
N ILE A 30 1.88 2.52 -5.42
CA ILE A 30 0.46 2.17 -5.41
C ILE A 30 0.25 0.86 -6.20
N ALA A 31 0.86 0.74 -7.37
CA ALA A 31 0.74 -0.46 -8.21
C ALA A 31 1.26 -1.70 -7.48
N ILE A 32 2.38 -1.60 -6.80
CA ILE A 32 2.95 -2.71 -6.03
C ILE A 32 2.07 -3.04 -4.81
N ALA A 33 1.69 -2.03 -4.06
CA ALA A 33 0.92 -2.20 -2.82
C ALA A 33 -0.50 -2.73 -3.09
N THR A 34 -1.06 -2.46 -4.26
CA THR A 34 -2.40 -2.92 -4.63
C THR A 34 -2.39 -4.11 -5.59
N SER A 35 -1.22 -4.68 -5.86
CA SER A 35 -1.09 -5.86 -6.71
C SER A 35 -1.71 -7.09 -6.04
N ASP A 36 -2.09 -8.08 -6.84
CA ASP A 36 -2.62 -9.34 -6.32
C ASP A 36 -1.61 -10.04 -5.42
N GLU A 37 -0.33 -9.95 -5.76
CA GLU A 37 0.76 -10.52 -4.97
C GLU A 37 0.83 -9.89 -3.57
N ALA A 38 0.72 -8.56 -3.49
CA ALA A 38 0.72 -7.84 -2.22
C ALA A 38 -0.54 -8.13 -1.41
N LYS A 39 -1.71 -8.13 -2.07
CA LYS A 39 -2.98 -8.44 -1.42
C LYS A 39 -2.99 -9.83 -0.81
N LYS A 40 -2.34 -10.78 -1.46
CA LYS A 40 -2.20 -12.13 -0.93
C LYS A 40 -1.44 -12.12 0.41
N ILE A 41 -0.40 -11.31 0.52
CA ILE A 41 0.36 -11.15 1.77
C ILE A 41 -0.55 -10.60 2.88
N TYR A 42 -1.30 -9.54 2.59
CA TYR A 42 -2.20 -8.92 3.57
C TYR A 42 -3.28 -9.90 4.03
N GLU A 43 -3.91 -10.58 3.09
CA GLU A 43 -5.04 -11.47 3.36
C GLU A 43 -4.59 -12.74 4.08
N GLU A 44 -3.42 -13.27 3.74
CA GLU A 44 -2.87 -14.42 4.46
C GLU A 44 -2.59 -14.09 5.92
N TYR A 45 -2.05 -12.90 6.18
CA TYR A 45 -1.80 -12.45 7.55
C TYR A 45 -3.12 -12.26 8.31
N MET A 46 -4.10 -11.64 7.65
CA MET A 46 -5.41 -11.41 8.25
C MET A 46 -6.12 -12.73 8.59
N LYS A 47 -6.03 -13.72 7.71
CA LYS A 47 -6.58 -15.06 7.96
C LYS A 47 -5.84 -15.80 9.05
N LYS A 48 -4.55 -15.53 9.21
CA LYS A 48 -3.76 -16.11 10.28
C LYS A 48 -4.20 -15.57 11.65
N LYS A 49 -4.50 -14.27 11.70
CA LYS A 49 -4.98 -13.61 12.93
C LYS A 49 -6.45 -13.91 13.21
N ASP A 50 -7.25 -14.05 12.17
CA ASP A 50 -8.67 -14.36 12.24
C ASP A 50 -8.99 -15.44 11.22
N PRO A 51 -9.08 -16.71 11.64
CA PRO A 51 -9.34 -17.81 10.70
C PRO A 51 -10.65 -17.69 9.94
N LYS A 52 -11.61 -16.89 10.45
CA LYS A 52 -12.88 -16.62 9.77
C LYS A 52 -12.88 -15.31 9.00
N ALA A 53 -11.71 -14.71 8.79
CA ALA A 53 -11.59 -13.45 8.05
C ALA A 53 -12.27 -13.55 6.69
N PHE A 54 -12.92 -12.46 6.28
CA PHE A 54 -13.64 -12.33 5.00
C PHE A 54 -14.90 -13.19 4.91
N THR A 55 -15.40 -13.68 6.04
CA THR A 55 -16.69 -14.35 6.14
C THR A 55 -17.61 -13.52 7.04
N LYS A 56 -18.91 -13.86 7.04
CA LYS A 56 -19.89 -13.17 7.87
C LYS A 56 -19.62 -13.32 9.36
N GLU A 57 -18.95 -14.37 9.76
CA GLU A 57 -18.64 -14.68 11.15
C GLU A 57 -17.29 -14.11 11.58
N GLY A 58 -16.52 -13.56 10.66
CA GLY A 58 -15.18 -13.05 10.96
C GLY A 58 -15.20 -11.69 11.64
N ILE A 59 -14.16 -11.43 12.41
CA ILE A 59 -13.87 -10.12 12.99
C ILE A 59 -13.39 -9.20 11.89
N ILE A 60 -12.47 -9.69 11.04
CA ILE A 60 -11.99 -8.99 9.86
C ILE A 60 -12.88 -9.39 8.70
N ARG A 61 -13.70 -8.45 8.21
CA ARG A 61 -14.62 -8.73 7.10
C ARG A 61 -14.15 -8.14 5.78
N ASP A 62 -13.53 -6.98 5.85
CA ASP A 62 -12.93 -6.34 4.67
C ASP A 62 -11.80 -5.43 5.10
N TYR A 63 -11.08 -4.88 4.13
CA TYR A 63 -10.02 -3.91 4.40
C TYR A 63 -9.88 -2.98 3.20
N VAL A 64 -9.33 -1.79 3.45
CA VAL A 64 -8.95 -0.86 2.40
C VAL A 64 -7.49 -0.48 2.57
N ILE A 65 -6.82 -0.23 1.48
CA ILE A 65 -5.41 0.19 1.46
C ILE A 65 -5.38 1.71 1.42
N ASP A 66 -4.64 2.33 2.35
CA ASP A 66 -4.47 3.78 2.38
C ASP A 66 -3.36 4.17 1.41
N ASN A 67 -3.74 4.45 0.16
CA ASN A 67 -2.79 4.82 -0.89
C ASN A 67 -2.06 6.13 -0.58
N GLY A 68 -2.66 7.01 0.21
CA GLY A 68 -2.06 8.28 0.57
C GLY A 68 -0.91 8.19 1.57
N SER A 69 -0.85 7.10 2.34
CA SER A 69 0.15 6.93 3.39
C SER A 69 1.32 6.04 2.99
N LEU A 70 1.35 5.56 1.76
CA LEU A 70 2.44 4.72 1.27
C LEU A 70 3.77 5.48 1.28
N TYR A 71 4.83 4.80 1.73
CA TYR A 71 6.16 5.37 1.67
C TYR A 71 7.21 4.27 1.57
N TYR A 72 8.39 4.63 1.03
CA TYR A 72 9.52 3.74 1.00
C TYR A 72 10.23 3.76 2.34
N ASN A 73 10.46 2.57 2.89
CA ASN A 73 11.24 2.44 4.12
C ASN A 73 12.73 2.62 3.77
N PRO A 74 13.47 3.49 4.49
CA PRO A 74 14.90 3.67 4.25
C PRO A 74 15.71 2.36 4.35
N MET A 75 15.22 1.39 5.09
CA MET A 75 15.87 0.09 5.23
C MET A 75 15.45 -0.91 4.14
N GLY A 76 14.65 -0.47 3.20
CA GLY A 76 14.16 -1.27 2.08
C GLY A 76 12.69 -1.60 2.22
N GLY A 77 12.01 -1.68 1.07
CA GLY A 77 10.61 -2.05 1.01
C GLY A 77 9.64 -0.88 1.08
N ILE A 78 8.37 -1.21 1.07
CA ILE A 78 7.26 -0.25 1.08
C ILE A 78 6.44 -0.49 2.34
N GLU A 79 6.10 0.59 3.03
CA GLU A 79 5.18 0.55 4.16
C GLU A 79 3.76 0.84 3.67
N VAL A 80 2.84 -0.07 4.01
CA VAL A 80 1.45 -0.05 3.54
C VAL A 80 0.53 -0.09 4.74
N LYS A 81 -0.31 0.92 4.88
CA LYS A 81 -1.31 0.95 5.94
C LYS A 81 -2.65 0.49 5.38
N THR A 82 -3.31 -0.41 6.10
CA THR A 82 -4.66 -0.88 5.77
C THR A 82 -5.60 -0.57 6.91
N TYR A 83 -6.86 -0.32 6.60
CA TYR A 83 -7.92 -0.14 7.60
C TYR A 83 -8.91 -1.29 7.48
N ILE A 84 -9.23 -1.89 8.62
CA ILE A 84 -10.10 -3.05 8.72
C ILE A 84 -11.54 -2.58 8.89
N ASN A 85 -12.46 -3.20 8.14
CA ASN A 85 -13.89 -2.93 8.25
C ASN A 85 -14.23 -1.43 8.09
N ASN A 86 -13.46 -0.74 7.24
CA ASN A 86 -13.62 0.69 6.97
C ASN A 86 -13.56 1.56 8.25
N ASP A 87 -12.80 1.12 9.25
CA ASP A 87 -12.63 1.81 10.51
C ASP A 87 -11.16 2.19 10.69
N LYS A 88 -10.87 3.47 10.71
CA LYS A 88 -9.49 3.97 10.83
C LYS A 88 -8.83 3.64 12.15
N LYS A 89 -9.60 3.28 13.16
CA LYS A 89 -9.06 2.84 14.45
C LYS A 89 -8.54 1.40 14.40
N LEU A 90 -8.95 0.65 13.38
CA LEU A 90 -8.58 -0.75 13.20
C LEU A 90 -7.60 -0.83 12.04
N ASP A 91 -6.33 -0.49 12.29
CA ASP A 91 -5.34 -0.51 11.23
C ASP A 91 -4.33 -1.64 11.40
N ILE A 92 -3.81 -2.08 10.26
CA ILE A 92 -2.64 -2.95 10.19
C ILE A 92 -1.67 -2.31 9.21
N GLN A 93 -0.44 -2.12 9.65
CA GLN A 93 0.62 -1.63 8.76
C GLN A 93 1.52 -2.79 8.40
N PHE A 94 1.72 -2.97 7.09
CA PHE A 94 2.57 -4.02 6.54
C PHE A 94 3.82 -3.41 5.94
N GLY A 95 4.96 -4.04 6.20
CA GLY A 95 6.13 -3.81 5.38
C GLY A 95 6.20 -4.90 4.33
N ILE A 96 6.40 -4.54 3.07
CA ILE A 96 6.58 -5.49 1.97
C ILE A 96 7.88 -5.17 1.24
N ILE A 97 8.61 -6.21 0.86
CA ILE A 97 9.91 -6.08 0.21
C ILE A 97 10.04 -7.14 -0.87
N ARG A 98 10.77 -6.82 -1.94
CA ARG A 98 11.10 -7.82 -2.96
C ARG A 98 12.32 -8.61 -2.53
N ASN A 99 12.24 -9.93 -2.64
CA ASN A 99 13.35 -10.81 -2.34
C ASN A 99 14.28 -10.92 -3.57
N SER A 100 15.32 -11.73 -3.45
CA SER A 100 16.31 -11.94 -4.52
C SER A 100 15.71 -12.54 -5.79
N GLU A 101 14.56 -13.18 -5.69
CA GLU A 101 13.85 -13.77 -6.83
C GLU A 101 12.83 -12.79 -7.45
N GLY A 102 12.75 -11.56 -6.92
CA GLY A 102 11.81 -10.56 -7.40
C GLY A 102 10.39 -10.71 -6.88
N LYS A 103 10.16 -11.62 -5.94
CA LYS A 103 8.85 -11.85 -5.34
C LYS A 103 8.66 -10.96 -4.11
N LEU A 104 7.44 -10.53 -3.90
CA LEU A 104 7.10 -9.76 -2.69
C LEU A 104 7.00 -10.70 -1.49
N GLU A 105 7.52 -10.21 -0.37
CA GLU A 105 7.39 -10.92 0.91
C GLU A 105 7.20 -9.90 2.02
N PRO A 106 6.60 -10.31 3.15
CA PRO A 106 6.42 -9.39 4.27
C PRO A 106 7.74 -9.14 4.98
N SER A 107 7.99 -7.88 5.36
CA SER A 107 9.16 -7.50 6.16
C SER A 107 8.80 -7.16 7.60
N GLY A 108 7.52 -6.95 7.89
CA GLY A 108 7.08 -6.68 9.24
C GLY A 108 5.60 -6.33 9.30
N TYR A 109 5.05 -6.35 10.49
CA TYR A 109 3.65 -6.06 10.75
C TYR A 109 3.53 -5.25 12.03
N THR A 110 2.63 -4.27 12.02
CA THR A 110 2.17 -3.61 13.25
C THR A 110 0.67 -3.40 13.13
N TYR A 111 -0.05 -3.46 14.22
CA TYR A 111 -1.49 -3.20 14.20
C TYR A 111 -1.92 -2.46 15.46
N SER A 112 -3.08 -1.78 15.39
CA SER A 112 -3.57 -0.93 16.44
C SER A 112 -3.98 -1.74 17.68
N GLY A 113 -3.93 -1.08 18.85
CA GLY A 113 -4.42 -1.70 20.09
C GLY A 113 -5.91 -1.99 20.04
N GLU A 114 -6.68 -1.17 19.31
CA GLU A 114 -8.11 -1.38 19.13
C GLU A 114 -8.37 -2.71 18.40
N LEU A 115 -7.61 -2.98 17.34
CA LEU A 115 -7.72 -4.24 16.61
C LEU A 115 -7.25 -5.41 17.46
N SER A 116 -6.18 -5.23 18.20
CA SER A 116 -5.66 -6.26 19.13
C SER A 116 -6.74 -6.71 20.10
N LYS A 117 -7.46 -5.76 20.67
CA LYS A 117 -8.56 -6.06 21.60
C LYS A 117 -9.68 -6.85 20.94
N LEU A 118 -10.05 -6.46 19.72
CA LEU A 118 -11.08 -7.17 18.96
C LEU A 118 -10.68 -8.62 18.66
N LEU A 119 -9.39 -8.85 18.40
CA LEU A 119 -8.87 -10.19 18.14
C LEU A 119 -8.67 -11.02 19.40
N GLY A 120 -8.92 -10.45 20.59
CA GLY A 120 -8.78 -11.16 21.85
C GLY A 120 -7.36 -11.27 22.35
N GLU A 121 -6.50 -10.39 21.90
CA GLU A 121 -5.10 -10.37 22.30
C GLU A 121 -4.84 -9.41 23.47
#